data_0423a03b4b130f4ab95547297de41d6e
#
_entry.id   0423a03b4b130f4ab95547297de41d6e
#
_cell.length_a   1.000
_cell.length_b   1.000
_cell.length_c   1.000
_cell.angle_alpha   90.00
_cell.angle_beta   90.00
_cell.angle_gamma   90.00
#
_symmetry.space_group_name_H-M   'P 1'
#
loop_
_entity.id
_entity.type
_entity.pdbx_description
1 polymer ?
#
loop_
_entity_poly.entity_id
_entity_poly.type
_entity_poly.pdbx_seq_one_letter_code
_entity_poly.pdbx_strand_id
1 'polypeptide(L)'
;AGTLTTPLVQAACNDWITTRKHWELSEAYLYGAAADYDIDPHIDSWPLDGTALQNLLNNNSMMAEIERNPDYVSANLGYGLLGFHALEYMLFENAGPRALGKYTRPQLVYLVGVANDLCNMCVRLEASWAGLDNVTEEKQTILGDAELEPTFDYGASMRNSGKGGSKYRNYKDAAEEIIQGCIDIATEVGSQKIGRPANGTSSEDINYIESPYSQNSKTDFIDNIISIRNTYQGMTSGDASVSDWIEVVDPVLDTEVRNAISTAIEKIQAC
;
A
#
# COMPACT_ATOMS: atom_id res chain seq x y z
N ALA A 1 27.83 -7.14 13.45
CA ALA A 1 27.02 -6.15 12.74
C ALA A 1 27.83 -5.63 11.56
N GLY A 2 27.25 -5.65 10.35
CA GLY A 2 27.88 -5.10 9.14
C GLY A 2 27.98 -3.57 9.20
N THR A 3 28.86 -3.00 8.38
CA THR A 3 28.97 -1.54 8.23
C THR A 3 27.94 -1.08 7.23
N LEU A 4 27.14 -0.03 7.56
CA LEU A 4 26.26 0.62 6.61
C LEU A 4 27.07 1.23 5.45
N THR A 5 26.63 1.01 4.22
CA THR A 5 27.30 1.51 3.01
C THR A 5 26.31 2.18 2.07
N THR A 6 26.79 3.09 1.21
CA THR A 6 25.93 3.73 0.20
C THR A 6 25.21 2.71 -0.72
N PRO A 7 25.86 1.63 -1.22
CA PRO A 7 25.16 0.62 -2.00
C PRO A 7 24.02 -0.07 -1.25
N LEU A 8 24.15 -0.29 0.07
CA LEU A 8 23.05 -0.88 0.86
C LEU A 8 21.86 0.08 0.99
N VAL A 9 22.11 1.37 1.22
CA VAL A 9 21.02 2.37 1.25
C VAL A 9 20.35 2.48 -0.11
N GLN A 10 21.15 2.49 -1.19
CA GLN A 10 20.60 2.51 -2.55
C GLN A 10 19.74 1.25 -2.84
N ALA A 11 20.20 0.08 -2.42
CA ALA A 11 19.42 -1.15 -2.57
C ALA A 11 18.08 -1.04 -1.81
N ALA A 12 18.09 -0.60 -0.55
CA ALA A 12 16.88 -0.39 0.23
C ALA A 12 15.93 0.64 -0.40
N CYS A 13 16.45 1.72 -1.01
CA CYS A 13 15.64 2.66 -1.78
C CYS A 13 14.98 1.98 -3.00
N ASN A 14 15.72 1.16 -3.73
CA ASN A 14 15.19 0.44 -4.90
C ASN A 14 14.13 -0.58 -4.50
N ASP A 15 14.35 -1.29 -3.38
CA ASP A 15 13.39 -2.25 -2.82
C ASP A 15 12.12 -1.53 -2.38
N TRP A 16 12.24 -0.35 -1.74
CA TRP A 16 11.10 0.48 -1.38
C TRP A 16 10.28 0.88 -2.62
N ILE A 17 10.91 1.42 -3.66
CA ILE A 17 10.24 1.80 -4.93
C ILE A 17 9.50 0.60 -5.53
N THR A 18 10.14 -0.57 -5.53
CA THR A 18 9.55 -1.78 -6.11
C THR A 18 8.34 -2.25 -5.29
N THR A 19 8.47 -2.27 -3.96
CA THR A 19 7.39 -2.69 -3.05
C THR A 19 6.23 -1.70 -3.08
N ARG A 20 6.53 -0.39 -3.06
CA ARG A 20 5.55 0.68 -3.19
C ARG A 20 4.72 0.52 -4.46
N LYS A 21 5.38 0.31 -5.60
CA LYS A 21 4.70 0.08 -6.86
C LYS A 21 3.68 -1.07 -6.80
N HIS A 22 4.03 -2.19 -6.16
CA HIS A 22 3.10 -3.31 -6.05
C HIS A 22 1.90 -2.97 -5.15
N TRP A 23 2.12 -2.19 -4.10
CA TRP A 23 1.06 -1.68 -3.26
C TRP A 23 0.11 -0.79 -4.05
N GLU A 24 0.61 0.24 -4.73
CA GLU A 24 -0.18 1.18 -5.53
C GLU A 24 -0.99 0.48 -6.64
N LEU A 25 -0.42 -0.56 -7.24
CA LEU A 25 -1.11 -1.40 -8.23
C LEU A 25 -2.22 -2.28 -7.62
N SER A 26 -2.38 -2.30 -6.31
CA SER A 26 -3.43 -3.03 -5.59
C SER A 26 -4.48 -2.15 -4.94
N GLU A 27 -4.39 -0.83 -5.02
CA GLU A 27 -5.27 0.09 -4.30
C GLU A 27 -6.74 0.09 -4.77
N ALA A 28 -7.06 -0.49 -5.92
CA ALA A 28 -8.46 -0.82 -6.24
C ALA A 28 -9.06 -1.89 -5.33
N TYR A 29 -8.28 -2.50 -4.42
CA TYR A 29 -8.67 -3.57 -3.51
C TYR A 29 -8.46 -3.21 -2.03
N LEU A 30 -8.64 -1.92 -1.66
CA LEU A 30 -8.54 -1.45 -0.27
C LEU A 30 -9.73 -1.90 0.63
N TYR A 31 -10.62 -2.73 0.10
CA TYR A 31 -11.69 -3.39 0.84
C TYR A 31 -11.27 -4.80 1.31
N GLY A 32 -12.18 -5.52 1.94
CA GLY A 32 -11.94 -6.88 2.41
C GLY A 32 -10.80 -6.94 3.41
N ALA A 33 -9.73 -7.67 3.10
CA ALA A 33 -8.62 -7.87 4.02
C ALA A 33 -7.89 -6.57 4.40
N ALA A 34 -7.71 -5.65 3.45
CA ALA A 34 -7.04 -4.37 3.70
C ALA A 34 -7.80 -3.54 4.74
N ALA A 35 -9.14 -3.48 4.63
CA ALA A 35 -9.99 -2.76 5.57
C ALA A 35 -10.23 -3.54 6.88
N ASP A 36 -10.61 -4.82 6.79
CA ASP A 36 -11.05 -5.60 7.96
C ASP A 36 -9.91 -5.87 8.96
N TYR A 37 -8.66 -5.84 8.52
CA TYR A 37 -7.45 -6.01 9.35
C TYR A 37 -6.67 -4.70 9.54
N ASP A 38 -7.24 -3.55 9.17
CA ASP A 38 -6.59 -2.24 9.23
C ASP A 38 -5.21 -2.20 8.54
N ILE A 39 -5.01 -3.01 7.47
CA ILE A 39 -3.70 -3.10 6.81
C ILE A 39 -3.39 -1.82 6.08
N ASP A 40 -4.35 -1.25 5.35
CA ASP A 40 -4.18 0.00 4.61
C ASP A 40 -3.70 1.15 5.52
N PRO A 41 -4.42 1.57 6.57
CA PRO A 41 -3.94 2.64 7.44
C PRO A 41 -2.66 2.26 8.20
N HIS A 42 -2.36 0.97 8.37
CA HIS A 42 -1.16 0.52 9.05
C HIS A 42 0.11 0.74 8.21
N ILE A 43 0.03 0.48 6.91
CA ILE A 43 1.22 0.53 6.03
C ILE A 43 1.30 1.77 5.15
N ASP A 44 0.20 2.52 4.98
CA ASP A 44 0.12 3.64 4.02
C ASP A 44 -0.46 4.95 4.60
N SER A 45 -0.36 5.15 5.90
CA SER A 45 -0.78 6.42 6.52
C SER A 45 0.20 7.56 6.24
N TRP A 46 -0.31 8.69 5.72
CA TRP A 46 0.44 9.94 5.55
C TRP A 46 -0.38 11.16 6.01
N PRO A 47 0.24 12.29 6.32
CA PRO A 47 1.69 12.51 6.41
C PRO A 47 2.32 11.83 7.63
N LEU A 48 3.63 11.56 7.56
CA LEU A 48 4.42 11.08 8.69
C LEU A 48 4.31 12.04 9.89
N ASP A 49 4.09 11.50 11.10
CA ASP A 49 4.16 12.29 12.33
C ASP A 49 5.62 12.53 12.75
N GLY A 50 6.22 13.57 12.19
CA GLY A 50 7.61 13.91 12.49
C GLY A 50 7.87 14.27 13.95
N THR A 51 6.88 14.79 14.69
CA THR A 51 7.01 15.12 16.12
C THR A 51 7.03 13.84 16.94
N ALA A 52 6.09 12.94 16.71
CA ALA A 52 6.05 11.64 17.40
C ALA A 52 7.30 10.82 17.07
N LEU A 53 7.77 10.85 15.82
CA LEU A 53 9.02 10.18 15.42
C LEU A 53 10.23 10.70 16.18
N GLN A 54 10.40 12.02 16.30
CA GLN A 54 11.51 12.58 17.04
C GLN A 54 11.44 12.20 18.53
N ASN A 55 10.25 12.18 19.13
CA ASN A 55 10.04 11.74 20.51
C ASN A 55 10.40 10.27 20.68
N LEU A 56 9.98 9.40 19.75
CA LEU A 56 10.34 7.98 19.75
C LEU A 56 11.85 7.77 19.68
N LEU A 57 12.53 8.38 18.73
CA LEU A 57 13.98 8.23 18.53
C LEU A 57 14.81 8.70 19.75
N ASN A 58 14.27 9.62 20.54
CA ASN A 58 14.89 10.09 21.79
C ASN A 58 14.48 9.25 23.02
N ASN A 59 13.56 8.30 22.88
CA ASN A 59 13.10 7.43 23.96
C ASN A 59 13.95 6.16 24.03
N ASN A 60 15.03 6.20 24.81
CA ASN A 60 15.97 5.08 24.93
C ASN A 60 15.31 3.76 25.35
N SER A 61 14.25 3.81 26.16
CA SER A 61 13.53 2.60 26.60
C SER A 61 12.79 1.94 25.45
N MET A 62 12.00 2.73 24.68
CA MET A 62 11.29 2.20 23.52
C MET A 62 12.26 1.72 22.42
N MET A 63 13.32 2.48 22.17
CA MET A 63 14.33 2.06 21.18
C MET A 63 15.03 0.76 21.57
N ALA A 64 15.27 0.52 22.86
CA ALA A 64 15.82 -0.76 23.34
C ALA A 64 14.82 -1.93 23.16
N GLU A 65 13.51 -1.69 23.33
CA GLU A 65 12.49 -2.70 23.07
C GLU A 65 12.41 -3.05 21.57
N ILE A 66 12.41 -2.05 20.68
CA ILE A 66 12.42 -2.27 19.22
C ILE A 66 13.69 -3.03 18.79
N GLU A 67 14.85 -2.69 19.35
CA GLU A 67 16.11 -3.39 19.04
C GLU A 67 16.09 -4.86 19.50
N ARG A 68 15.44 -5.15 20.62
CA ARG A 68 15.30 -6.50 21.16
C ARG A 68 14.27 -7.33 20.40
N ASN A 69 13.17 -6.70 20.01
CA ASN A 69 12.07 -7.33 19.31
C ASN A 69 11.49 -6.36 18.25
N PRO A 70 11.80 -6.53 16.95
CA PRO A 70 11.27 -5.68 15.89
C PRO A 70 9.74 -5.62 15.81
N ASP A 71 9.02 -6.70 16.21
CA ASP A 71 7.55 -6.74 16.19
C ASP A 71 6.91 -5.80 17.24
N TYR A 72 7.74 -5.27 18.18
CA TYR A 72 7.29 -4.24 19.13
C TYR A 72 6.64 -3.03 18.43
N VAL A 73 7.09 -2.68 17.22
CA VAL A 73 6.57 -1.51 16.49
C VAL A 73 5.10 -1.67 16.13
N SER A 74 4.70 -2.85 15.66
CA SER A 74 3.32 -3.15 15.24
C SER A 74 2.30 -2.90 16.36
N ALA A 75 2.61 -3.33 17.56
CA ALA A 75 1.70 -3.27 18.71
C ALA A 75 1.74 -1.95 19.47
N ASN A 76 2.80 -1.12 19.30
CA ASN A 76 3.07 0.01 20.19
C ASN A 76 3.23 1.36 19.51
N LEU A 77 3.33 1.41 18.17
CA LEU A 77 3.42 2.67 17.44
C LEU A 77 2.09 2.99 16.74
N GLY A 78 1.79 4.28 16.63
CA GLY A 78 0.66 4.74 15.83
C GLY A 78 0.97 4.67 14.33
N TYR A 79 -0.05 4.58 13.50
CA TYR A 79 0.06 4.42 12.03
C TYR A 79 0.91 5.51 11.36
N GLY A 80 0.88 6.75 11.85
CA GLY A 80 1.77 7.82 11.38
C GLY A 80 3.27 7.62 11.63
N LEU A 81 3.67 6.49 12.25
CA LEU A 81 5.06 6.08 12.47
C LEU A 81 5.38 4.74 11.80
N LEU A 82 4.50 4.19 10.99
CA LEU A 82 4.65 2.87 10.38
C LEU A 82 4.62 2.96 8.85
N GLY A 83 4.84 1.84 8.20
CA GLY A 83 4.59 1.66 6.78
C GLY A 83 5.54 2.40 5.83
N PHE A 84 5.03 2.62 4.63
CA PHE A 84 5.82 3.15 3.51
C PHE A 84 6.39 4.54 3.77
N HIS A 85 5.60 5.47 4.31
CA HIS A 85 6.03 6.87 4.47
C HIS A 85 7.06 7.04 5.59
N ALA A 86 7.03 6.20 6.62
CA ALA A 86 8.05 6.13 7.65
C ALA A 86 9.40 5.63 7.09
N LEU A 87 9.36 4.60 6.25
CA LEU A 87 10.55 4.09 5.54
C LEU A 87 11.06 5.10 4.52
N GLU A 88 10.19 5.72 3.75
CA GLU A 88 10.53 6.75 2.77
C GLU A 88 11.33 7.88 3.42
N TYR A 89 10.81 8.44 4.51
CA TYR A 89 11.51 9.50 5.26
C TYR A 89 12.91 9.09 5.73
N MET A 90 13.07 7.82 6.10
CA MET A 90 14.36 7.30 6.57
C MET A 90 15.34 6.99 5.44
N LEU A 91 14.85 6.61 4.27
CA LEU A 91 15.68 6.13 3.16
C LEU A 91 16.05 7.24 2.17
N PHE A 92 15.14 8.22 1.94
CA PHE A 92 15.28 9.19 0.86
C PHE A 92 15.60 10.60 1.35
N GLU A 93 16.29 11.33 0.50
CA GLU A 93 16.53 12.76 0.61
C GLU A 93 16.69 13.36 -0.79
N ASN A 94 15.84 14.33 -1.15
CA ASN A 94 15.83 14.97 -2.48
C ASN A 94 15.80 13.94 -3.63
N ALA A 95 14.87 13.02 -3.58
CA ALA A 95 14.67 11.92 -4.55
C ALA A 95 15.82 10.91 -4.65
N GLY A 96 16.84 11.01 -3.82
CA GLY A 96 17.98 10.10 -3.80
C GLY A 96 18.18 9.43 -2.44
N PRO A 97 19.13 8.49 -2.34
CA PRO A 97 19.47 7.86 -1.08
C PRO A 97 19.99 8.87 -0.05
N ARG A 98 19.48 8.76 1.17
CA ARG A 98 19.91 9.59 2.28
C ARG A 98 21.39 9.35 2.60
N ALA A 99 22.13 10.41 2.86
CA ALA A 99 23.59 10.34 3.10
C ALA A 99 23.92 9.53 4.38
N LEU A 100 24.96 8.68 4.32
CA LEU A 100 25.35 7.80 5.44
C LEU A 100 25.58 8.55 6.75
N GLY A 101 26.21 9.72 6.70
CA GLY A 101 26.49 10.53 7.89
C GLY A 101 25.28 11.08 8.63
N LYS A 102 24.08 10.92 8.07
CA LYS A 102 22.81 11.35 8.66
C LYS A 102 22.11 10.25 9.47
N TYR A 103 22.62 9.01 9.41
CA TYR A 103 22.05 7.90 10.17
C TYR A 103 22.62 7.84 11.59
N THR A 104 21.74 7.74 12.56
CA THR A 104 22.06 7.41 13.94
C THR A 104 21.65 5.97 14.24
N ARG A 105 22.21 5.36 15.32
CA ARG A 105 21.81 4.01 15.72
C ARG A 105 20.30 3.88 15.98
N PRO A 106 19.62 4.78 16.73
CA PRO A 106 18.17 4.72 16.88
C PRO A 106 17.40 4.71 15.55
N GLN A 107 17.80 5.52 14.58
CA GLN A 107 17.16 5.54 13.27
C GLN A 107 17.31 4.23 12.50
N LEU A 108 18.48 3.56 12.60
CA LEU A 108 18.69 2.25 11.97
C LEU A 108 17.89 1.14 12.66
N VAL A 109 17.77 1.19 13.97
CA VAL A 109 16.94 0.25 14.76
C VAL A 109 15.47 0.42 14.36
N TYR A 110 14.97 1.65 14.33
CA TYR A 110 13.62 1.97 13.91
C TYR A 110 13.33 1.53 12.46
N LEU A 111 14.24 1.84 11.53
CA LEU A 111 14.11 1.44 10.12
C LEU A 111 13.95 -0.09 9.97
N VAL A 112 14.73 -0.87 10.70
CA VAL A 112 14.63 -2.35 10.70
C VAL A 112 13.28 -2.80 11.26
N GLY A 113 12.83 -2.22 12.37
CA GLY A 113 11.53 -2.55 12.97
C GLY A 113 10.36 -2.27 12.01
N VAL A 114 10.32 -1.07 11.43
CA VAL A 114 9.23 -0.70 10.48
C VAL A 114 9.29 -1.51 9.19
N ALA A 115 10.48 -1.86 8.69
CA ALA A 115 10.60 -2.72 7.51
C ALA A 115 10.11 -4.15 7.78
N ASN A 116 10.40 -4.70 8.97
CA ASN A 116 9.87 -6.00 9.39
C ASN A 116 8.34 -5.98 9.49
N ASP A 117 7.79 -4.96 10.12
CA ASP A 117 6.35 -4.77 10.26
C ASP A 117 5.64 -4.64 8.91
N LEU A 118 6.15 -3.80 7.99
CA LEU A 118 5.63 -3.69 6.63
C LEU A 118 5.64 -5.05 5.91
N CYS A 119 6.71 -5.83 6.05
CA CYS A 119 6.80 -7.17 5.47
C CYS A 119 5.69 -8.08 6.02
N ASN A 120 5.50 -8.10 7.35
CA ASN A 120 4.48 -8.91 8.01
C ASN A 120 3.07 -8.55 7.53
N MET A 121 2.76 -7.26 7.40
CA MET A 121 1.45 -6.79 6.91
C MET A 121 1.22 -7.11 5.44
N CYS A 122 2.22 -6.97 4.58
CA CYS A 122 2.13 -7.37 3.16
C CYS A 122 1.89 -8.89 3.03
N VAL A 123 2.59 -9.71 3.82
CA VAL A 123 2.39 -11.16 3.84
C VAL A 123 1.01 -11.52 4.37
N ARG A 124 0.51 -10.82 5.39
CA ARG A 124 -0.86 -10.98 5.89
C ARG A 124 -1.89 -10.68 4.81
N LEU A 125 -1.72 -9.59 4.07
CA LEU A 125 -2.61 -9.22 2.98
C LEU A 125 -2.65 -10.30 1.90
N GLU A 126 -1.48 -10.77 1.45
CA GLU A 126 -1.38 -11.85 0.46
C GLU A 126 -2.08 -13.12 0.93
N ALA A 127 -1.77 -13.59 2.14
CA ALA A 127 -2.37 -14.80 2.70
C ALA A 127 -3.89 -14.67 2.92
N SER A 128 -4.39 -13.46 3.20
CA SER A 128 -5.82 -13.19 3.35
C SER A 128 -6.58 -13.33 2.02
N TRP A 129 -5.96 -12.96 0.90
CA TRP A 129 -6.58 -13.09 -0.42
C TRP A 129 -6.32 -14.43 -1.10
N ALA A 130 -5.12 -14.97 -0.96
CA ALA A 130 -4.74 -16.25 -1.54
C ALA A 130 -5.32 -17.46 -0.78
N GLY A 131 -5.52 -17.31 0.53
CA GLY A 131 -5.72 -18.37 1.50
C GLY A 131 -4.39 -18.77 2.15
N LEU A 132 -4.36 -18.96 3.46
CA LEU A 132 -3.14 -19.24 4.23
C LEU A 132 -2.40 -20.50 3.72
N ASP A 133 -3.13 -21.54 3.33
CA ASP A 133 -2.57 -22.78 2.80
C ASP A 133 -1.94 -22.64 1.39
N ASN A 134 -2.16 -21.51 0.71
CA ASN A 134 -1.69 -21.25 -0.65
C ASN A 134 -0.47 -20.32 -0.70
N VAL A 135 0.00 -19.81 0.43
CA VAL A 135 1.28 -19.09 0.51
C VAL A 135 2.41 -20.04 0.92
N THR A 136 3.68 -19.61 0.72
CA THR A 136 4.84 -20.44 1.03
C THR A 136 4.96 -20.74 2.53
N GLU A 137 5.63 -21.84 2.91
CA GLU A 137 5.91 -22.18 4.31
C GLU A 137 6.66 -21.06 5.06
N GLU A 138 7.55 -20.33 4.37
CA GLU A 138 8.25 -19.18 4.92
C GLU A 138 7.26 -18.07 5.33
N LYS A 139 6.29 -17.74 4.47
CA LYS A 139 5.25 -16.76 4.75
C LYS A 139 4.30 -17.21 5.87
N GLN A 140 3.94 -18.49 5.90
CA GLN A 140 3.15 -19.07 7.00
C GLN A 140 3.92 -18.93 8.33
N THR A 141 5.23 -19.20 8.32
CA THR A 141 6.09 -19.05 9.52
C THR A 141 6.14 -17.58 9.97
N ILE A 142 6.33 -16.63 9.04
CA ILE A 142 6.30 -15.18 9.35
C ILE A 142 4.98 -14.81 10.05
N LEU A 143 3.85 -15.26 9.51
CA LEU A 143 2.54 -14.95 10.10
C LEU A 143 2.31 -15.61 11.44
N GLY A 144 2.75 -16.87 11.61
CA GLY A 144 2.66 -17.59 12.87
C GLY A 144 3.53 -16.97 13.98
N ASP A 145 4.77 -16.59 13.66
CA ASP A 145 5.69 -15.96 14.61
C ASP A 145 5.20 -14.56 15.04
N ALA A 146 4.54 -13.82 14.11
CA ALA A 146 3.99 -12.51 14.38
C ALA A 146 2.54 -12.54 14.95
N GLU A 147 1.91 -13.71 15.09
CA GLU A 147 0.50 -13.88 15.48
C GLU A 147 -0.49 -13.13 14.55
N LEU A 148 -0.17 -13.08 13.24
CA LEU A 148 -0.90 -12.33 12.21
C LEU A 148 -1.64 -13.23 11.20
N GLU A 149 -1.82 -14.50 11.49
CA GLU A 149 -2.53 -15.43 10.61
C GLU A 149 -3.95 -14.93 10.28
N PRO A 150 -4.34 -14.87 8.99
CA PRO A 150 -5.68 -14.45 8.63
C PRO A 150 -6.71 -15.50 9.05
N THR A 151 -7.81 -15.04 9.60
CA THR A 151 -8.93 -15.90 10.04
C THR A 151 -9.98 -16.11 8.96
N PHE A 152 -9.81 -15.47 7.77
CA PHE A 152 -10.76 -15.52 6.68
C PHE A 152 -10.06 -15.49 5.31
N ASP A 153 -10.54 -16.30 4.36
CA ASP A 153 -10.08 -16.35 2.97
C ASP A 153 -11.00 -15.48 2.10
N TYR A 154 -10.56 -14.26 1.82
CA TYR A 154 -11.31 -13.26 1.04
C TYR A 154 -11.45 -13.67 -0.43
N GLY A 155 -10.40 -14.26 -1.00
CA GLY A 155 -10.45 -14.74 -2.38
C GLY A 155 -11.41 -15.91 -2.55
N ALA A 156 -11.40 -16.88 -1.64
CA ALA A 156 -12.39 -17.96 -1.66
C ALA A 156 -13.80 -17.43 -1.45
N SER A 157 -13.99 -16.44 -0.57
CA SER A 157 -15.27 -15.79 -0.35
C SER A 157 -15.83 -15.18 -1.65
N MET A 158 -15.02 -14.46 -2.41
CA MET A 158 -15.42 -13.92 -3.72
C MET A 158 -15.73 -15.00 -4.73
N ARG A 159 -14.84 -15.97 -4.91
CA ARG A 159 -15.05 -17.10 -5.85
C ARG A 159 -16.28 -17.92 -5.55
N ASN A 160 -16.70 -17.99 -4.29
CA ASN A 160 -17.85 -18.76 -3.82
C ASN A 160 -19.07 -17.89 -3.51
N SER A 161 -19.22 -16.73 -4.12
CA SER A 161 -20.36 -15.84 -3.94
C SER A 161 -21.68 -16.60 -4.09
N GLY A 162 -22.61 -16.40 -3.17
CA GLY A 162 -23.89 -17.11 -3.11
C GLY A 162 -23.86 -18.49 -2.46
N LYS A 163 -22.69 -18.98 -2.00
CA LYS A 163 -22.54 -20.24 -1.28
C LYS A 163 -22.27 -20.01 0.21
N GLY A 164 -22.44 -21.05 1.03
CA GLY A 164 -22.14 -21.00 2.45
C GLY A 164 -20.65 -20.65 2.70
N GLY A 165 -20.38 -19.75 3.66
CA GLY A 165 -19.05 -19.27 3.99
C GLY A 165 -18.60 -18.02 3.22
N SER A 166 -19.31 -17.62 2.14
CA SER A 166 -19.06 -16.37 1.45
C SER A 166 -19.68 -15.17 2.18
N LYS A 167 -19.00 -14.03 2.20
CA LYS A 167 -19.55 -12.71 2.60
C LYS A 167 -20.60 -12.21 1.60
N TYR A 168 -20.54 -12.65 0.33
CA TYR A 168 -21.38 -12.18 -0.77
C TYR A 168 -22.58 -13.09 -0.98
N ARG A 169 -23.77 -12.51 -1.00
CA ARG A 169 -25.04 -13.25 -1.20
C ARG A 169 -25.18 -13.81 -2.61
N ASN A 170 -24.50 -13.20 -3.57
CA ASN A 170 -24.48 -13.57 -4.99
C ASN A 170 -23.28 -12.90 -5.69
N TYR A 171 -23.03 -13.27 -6.96
CA TYR A 171 -21.93 -12.70 -7.74
C TYR A 171 -22.08 -11.21 -8.05
N LYS A 172 -23.31 -10.69 -8.08
CA LYS A 172 -23.55 -9.26 -8.28
C LYS A 172 -23.00 -8.45 -7.10
N ASP A 173 -23.25 -8.89 -5.87
CA ASP A 173 -22.74 -8.20 -4.68
C ASP A 173 -21.19 -8.12 -4.70
N ALA A 174 -20.51 -9.20 -5.14
CA ALA A 174 -19.05 -9.22 -5.26
C ALA A 174 -18.55 -8.30 -6.41
N ALA A 175 -19.26 -8.27 -7.54
CA ALA A 175 -18.92 -7.40 -8.64
C ALA A 175 -19.11 -5.91 -8.29
N GLU A 176 -20.16 -5.59 -7.54
CA GLU A 176 -20.42 -4.23 -7.06
C GLU A 176 -19.28 -3.75 -6.13
N GLU A 177 -18.75 -4.61 -5.25
CA GLU A 177 -17.62 -4.26 -4.39
C GLU A 177 -16.33 -4.01 -5.19
N ILE A 178 -16.05 -4.85 -6.20
CA ILE A 178 -14.91 -4.64 -7.11
C ILE A 178 -15.01 -3.28 -7.82
N ILE A 179 -16.18 -2.94 -8.33
CA ILE A 179 -16.42 -1.66 -9.02
C ILE A 179 -16.33 -0.50 -8.02
N GLN A 180 -16.87 -0.68 -6.80
CA GLN A 180 -16.81 0.34 -5.77
C GLN A 180 -15.36 0.64 -5.38
N GLY A 181 -14.51 -0.37 -5.22
CA GLY A 181 -13.07 -0.15 -4.96
C GLY A 181 -12.39 0.67 -6.06
N CYS A 182 -12.73 0.45 -7.33
CA CYS A 182 -12.24 1.29 -8.43
C CYS A 182 -12.73 2.75 -8.33
N ILE A 183 -13.98 2.97 -7.91
CA ILE A 183 -14.55 4.31 -7.74
C ILE A 183 -13.89 5.03 -6.57
N ASP A 184 -13.64 4.32 -5.48
CA ASP A 184 -13.07 4.87 -4.24
C ASP A 184 -11.65 5.37 -4.50
N ILE A 185 -10.77 4.55 -5.10
CA ILE A 185 -9.40 4.99 -5.40
C ILE A 185 -9.37 6.08 -6.49
N ALA A 186 -10.23 6.03 -7.50
CA ALA A 186 -10.33 7.11 -8.49
C ALA A 186 -10.72 8.45 -7.83
N THR A 187 -11.64 8.39 -6.87
CA THR A 187 -12.10 9.56 -6.11
C THR A 187 -11.00 10.09 -5.20
N GLU A 188 -10.27 9.20 -4.54
CA GLU A 188 -9.16 9.55 -3.66
C GLU A 188 -8.02 10.21 -4.43
N VAL A 189 -7.56 9.61 -5.53
CA VAL A 189 -6.53 10.21 -6.41
C VAL A 189 -6.96 11.61 -6.86
N GLY A 190 -8.21 11.76 -7.33
CA GLY A 190 -8.71 13.03 -7.81
C GLY A 190 -8.89 14.10 -6.74
N SER A 191 -9.41 13.74 -5.57
CA SER A 191 -9.80 14.70 -4.53
C SER A 191 -8.75 14.92 -3.46
N GLN A 192 -8.08 13.85 -3.00
CA GLN A 192 -7.13 13.91 -1.89
C GLN A 192 -5.70 13.96 -2.38
N LYS A 193 -5.25 12.95 -3.13
CA LYS A 193 -3.85 12.80 -3.51
C LYS A 193 -3.38 13.93 -4.45
N ILE A 194 -4.19 14.34 -5.43
CA ILE A 194 -3.90 15.45 -6.35
C ILE A 194 -4.68 16.71 -5.98
N GLY A 195 -5.96 16.58 -5.77
CA GLY A 195 -6.87 17.72 -5.61
C GLY A 195 -6.60 18.57 -4.39
N ARG A 196 -6.31 17.94 -3.24
CA ARG A 196 -6.06 18.65 -1.99
C ARG A 196 -4.80 19.52 -2.05
N PRO A 197 -3.60 19.03 -2.41
CA PRO A 197 -2.43 19.89 -2.53
C PRO A 197 -2.53 20.90 -3.68
N ALA A 198 -3.20 20.58 -4.79
CA ALA A 198 -3.31 21.47 -5.94
C ALA A 198 -4.28 22.63 -5.73
N ASN A 199 -5.36 22.44 -4.98
CA ASN A 199 -6.42 23.43 -4.77
C ASN A 199 -6.49 23.96 -3.35
N GLY A 200 -5.71 23.42 -2.43
CA GLY A 200 -5.69 23.81 -1.03
C GLY A 200 -5.16 25.22 -0.82
N THR A 201 -5.65 25.88 0.21
CA THR A 201 -5.24 27.23 0.59
C THR A 201 -4.50 27.28 1.93
N SER A 202 -4.63 26.24 2.74
CA SER A 202 -3.88 26.09 3.98
C SER A 202 -2.50 25.50 3.73
N SER A 203 -1.54 25.77 4.61
CA SER A 203 -0.23 25.12 4.54
C SER A 203 -0.33 23.60 4.76
N GLU A 204 -1.33 23.14 5.50
CA GLU A 204 -1.61 21.73 5.69
C GLU A 204 -2.00 21.07 4.37
N ASP A 205 -2.94 21.65 3.63
CA ASP A 205 -3.39 21.10 2.35
C ASP A 205 -2.29 21.12 1.29
N ILE A 206 -1.56 22.24 1.19
CA ILE A 206 -0.46 22.38 0.21
C ILE A 206 0.67 21.36 0.47
N ASN A 207 0.90 21.01 1.73
CA ASN A 207 1.92 20.04 2.13
C ASN A 207 1.37 18.61 2.27
N TYR A 208 0.09 18.39 1.95
CA TYR A 208 -0.51 17.06 1.93
C TYR A 208 -0.08 16.30 0.67
N ILE A 209 1.23 16.06 0.58
CA ILE A 209 1.86 15.41 -0.56
C ILE A 209 2.28 14.01 -0.13
N GLU A 210 1.77 13.02 -0.84
CA GLU A 210 2.20 11.64 -0.72
C GLU A 210 3.60 11.46 -1.34
N SER A 211 4.43 10.60 -0.75
CA SER A 211 5.80 10.30 -1.21
C SER A 211 6.69 11.53 -1.51
N PRO A 212 6.78 12.53 -0.58
CA PRO A 212 7.49 13.78 -0.86
C PRO A 212 9.03 13.64 -0.83
N TYR A 213 9.57 12.64 -0.14
CA TYR A 213 11.02 12.47 0.05
C TYR A 213 11.67 11.73 -1.12
N SER A 214 11.00 10.74 -1.65
CA SER A 214 11.39 9.99 -2.85
C SER A 214 11.01 10.72 -4.14
N GLN A 215 10.05 11.65 -4.06
CA GLN A 215 9.36 12.30 -5.19
C GLN A 215 8.66 11.30 -6.11
N ASN A 216 8.12 10.23 -5.54
CA ASN A 216 7.47 9.16 -6.28
C ASN A 216 5.97 9.40 -6.54
N SER A 217 5.35 10.42 -5.93
CA SER A 217 3.90 10.69 -5.94
C SER A 217 3.25 10.54 -7.31
N LYS A 218 3.89 11.08 -8.35
CA LYS A 218 3.36 11.00 -9.72
C LYS A 218 3.30 9.55 -10.23
N THR A 219 4.28 8.73 -9.90
CA THR A 219 4.29 7.30 -10.23
C THR A 219 3.22 6.57 -9.44
N ASP A 220 3.09 6.88 -8.16
CA ASP A 220 2.09 6.30 -7.26
C ASP A 220 0.69 6.54 -7.82
N PHE A 221 0.34 7.78 -8.18
CA PHE A 221 -0.98 8.11 -8.75
C PHE A 221 -1.24 7.44 -10.10
N ILE A 222 -0.22 7.27 -10.94
CA ILE A 222 -0.34 6.52 -12.19
C ILE A 222 -0.62 5.05 -11.89
N ASP A 223 0.09 4.45 -10.94
CA ASP A 223 -0.08 3.06 -10.57
C ASP A 223 -1.45 2.81 -9.90
N ASN A 224 -2.01 3.78 -9.16
CA ASN A 224 -3.40 3.73 -8.68
C ASN A 224 -4.41 3.64 -9.86
N ILE A 225 -4.27 4.47 -10.88
CA ILE A 225 -5.16 4.40 -12.05
C ILE A 225 -4.91 3.12 -12.87
N ILE A 226 -3.68 2.61 -12.88
CA ILE A 226 -3.35 1.32 -13.48
C ILE A 226 -4.01 0.17 -12.68
N SER A 227 -4.13 0.26 -11.35
CA SER A 227 -4.86 -0.72 -10.55
C SER A 227 -6.32 -0.81 -10.98
N ILE A 228 -6.98 0.32 -11.24
CA ILE A 228 -8.33 0.38 -11.81
C ILE A 228 -8.37 -0.29 -13.19
N ARG A 229 -7.43 0.04 -14.07
CA ARG A 229 -7.34 -0.57 -15.40
C ARG A 229 -7.21 -2.09 -15.30
N ASN A 230 -6.31 -2.59 -14.47
CA ASN A 230 -6.08 -4.01 -14.28
C ASN A 230 -7.32 -4.73 -13.73
N THR A 231 -8.04 -4.09 -12.83
CA THR A 231 -9.30 -4.59 -12.25
C THR A 231 -10.41 -4.63 -13.29
N TYR A 232 -10.55 -3.57 -14.10
CA TYR A 232 -11.63 -3.45 -15.09
C TYR A 232 -11.38 -4.28 -16.36
N GLN A 233 -10.13 -4.30 -16.87
CA GLN A 233 -9.78 -4.92 -18.16
C GLN A 233 -9.07 -6.29 -18.02
N GLY A 234 -8.74 -6.74 -16.79
CA GLY A 234 -7.88 -7.89 -16.56
C GLY A 234 -6.39 -7.55 -16.65
N MET A 235 -5.55 -8.36 -16.00
CA MET A 235 -4.11 -8.15 -15.95
C MET A 235 -3.38 -8.73 -17.17
N THR A 236 -3.90 -9.84 -17.71
CA THR A 236 -3.29 -10.54 -18.85
C THR A 236 -4.30 -10.74 -19.97
N SER A 237 -3.79 -10.88 -21.20
CA SER A 237 -4.63 -11.14 -22.37
C SER A 237 -5.31 -12.51 -22.22
N GLY A 238 -6.64 -12.51 -22.22
CA GLY A 238 -7.47 -13.71 -22.10
C GLY A 238 -8.04 -13.95 -20.71
N ASP A 239 -7.71 -13.11 -19.72
CA ASP A 239 -8.42 -13.10 -18.45
C ASP A 239 -9.86 -12.61 -18.68
N ALA A 240 -10.83 -13.26 -18.04
CA ALA A 240 -12.20 -12.74 -18.01
C ALA A 240 -12.23 -11.43 -17.20
N SER A 241 -12.81 -10.39 -17.76
CA SER A 241 -12.80 -9.06 -17.15
C SER A 241 -14.19 -8.45 -17.04
N VAL A 242 -14.31 -7.41 -16.21
CA VAL A 242 -15.53 -6.59 -16.14
C VAL A 242 -15.82 -5.94 -17.50
N SER A 243 -14.76 -5.51 -18.18
CA SER A 243 -14.82 -4.90 -19.50
C SER A 243 -15.44 -5.83 -20.55
N ASP A 244 -15.03 -7.12 -20.60
CA ASP A 244 -15.60 -8.08 -21.56
C ASP A 244 -17.10 -8.24 -21.39
N TRP A 245 -17.58 -8.22 -20.16
CA TRP A 245 -19.02 -8.32 -19.87
C TRP A 245 -19.74 -7.03 -20.24
N ILE A 246 -19.20 -5.85 -19.91
CA ILE A 246 -19.82 -4.56 -20.25
C ILE A 246 -19.80 -4.36 -21.76
N GLU A 247 -18.74 -4.74 -22.48
CA GLU A 247 -18.67 -4.64 -23.95
C GLU A 247 -19.82 -5.39 -24.65
N VAL A 248 -20.24 -6.52 -24.11
CA VAL A 248 -21.39 -7.29 -24.65
C VAL A 248 -22.73 -6.60 -24.36
N VAL A 249 -22.87 -5.94 -23.21
CA VAL A 249 -24.15 -5.35 -22.77
C VAL A 249 -24.28 -3.92 -23.26
N ASP A 250 -23.23 -3.14 -23.18
CA ASP A 250 -23.14 -1.73 -23.55
C ASP A 250 -21.73 -1.36 -24.05
N PRO A 251 -21.43 -1.59 -25.33
CA PRO A 251 -20.09 -1.34 -25.88
C PRO A 251 -19.70 0.16 -25.89
N VAL A 252 -20.68 1.05 -25.81
CA VAL A 252 -20.41 2.50 -25.74
C VAL A 252 -19.88 2.83 -24.35
N LEU A 253 -20.53 2.34 -23.31
CA LEU A 253 -20.09 2.52 -21.92
C LEU A 253 -18.69 1.90 -21.69
N ASP A 254 -18.43 0.69 -22.19
CA ASP A 254 -17.11 0.09 -22.10
C ASP A 254 -16.02 0.98 -22.72
N THR A 255 -16.28 1.49 -23.91
CA THR A 255 -15.36 2.42 -24.61
C THR A 255 -15.13 3.69 -23.80
N GLU A 256 -16.18 4.27 -23.22
CA GLU A 256 -16.08 5.48 -22.37
C GLU A 256 -15.22 5.24 -21.14
N VAL A 257 -15.41 4.11 -20.43
CA VAL A 257 -14.61 3.75 -19.24
C VAL A 257 -13.14 3.54 -19.61
N ARG A 258 -12.84 2.76 -20.64
CA ARG A 258 -11.46 2.55 -21.13
C ARG A 258 -10.76 3.86 -21.49
N ASN A 259 -11.47 4.76 -22.18
CA ASN A 259 -10.94 6.07 -22.57
C ASN A 259 -10.72 6.97 -21.34
N ALA A 260 -11.62 6.95 -20.36
CA ALA A 260 -11.47 7.71 -19.12
C ALA A 260 -10.23 7.28 -18.34
N ILE A 261 -10.02 5.96 -18.18
CA ILE A 261 -8.83 5.40 -17.53
C ILE A 261 -7.54 5.83 -18.26
N SER A 262 -7.49 5.65 -19.58
CA SER A 262 -6.34 6.03 -20.40
C SER A 262 -6.04 7.52 -20.31
N THR A 263 -7.08 8.36 -20.39
CA THR A 263 -6.98 9.82 -20.29
C THR A 263 -6.47 10.26 -18.93
N ALA A 264 -6.91 9.61 -17.83
CA ALA A 264 -6.43 9.92 -16.49
C ALA A 264 -4.92 9.65 -16.38
N ILE A 265 -4.44 8.49 -16.84
CA ILE A 265 -3.01 8.17 -16.89
C ILE A 265 -2.22 9.21 -17.67
N GLU A 266 -2.66 9.54 -18.90
CA GLU A 266 -1.99 10.54 -19.76
C GLU A 266 -1.92 11.90 -19.09
N LYS A 267 -3.00 12.34 -18.43
CA LYS A 267 -3.05 13.65 -17.75
C LYS A 267 -2.12 13.69 -16.55
N ILE A 268 -2.09 12.64 -15.74
CA ILE A 268 -1.15 12.57 -14.60
C ILE A 268 0.32 12.52 -15.10
N GLN A 269 0.58 11.80 -16.19
CA GLN A 269 1.92 11.77 -16.82
C GLN A 269 2.38 13.15 -17.30
N ALA A 270 1.45 14.00 -17.72
CA ALA A 270 1.75 15.34 -18.26
C ALA A 270 1.95 16.41 -17.17
N CYS A 271 1.60 16.14 -15.91
CA CYS A 271 1.89 17.00 -14.75
C CYS A 271 3.35 16.85 -14.33
#